data_acac2b4f47430b79be03e121d2b00ced
#
_entry.id   acac2b4f47430b79be03e121d2b00ced
#
_cell.length_a   1.000
_cell.length_b   1.000
_cell.length_c   1.000
_cell.angle_alpha   90.00
_cell.angle_beta   90.00
_cell.angle_gamma   90.00
#
_symmetry.space_group_name_H-M   'P 1'
#
loop_
_entity.id
_entity.type
_entity.pdbx_description
1 polymer ?
#
loop_
_entity_poly.entity_id
_entity_poly.type
_entity_poly.pdbx_seq_one_letter_code
_entity_poly.pdbx_strand_id
1 'polypeptide(L)'
;MATSATPPAAAAAAKAPKMDDADLQAVSNLRMARTAIKQELSKVIVGQEAVIDEILISIFTRSHALLVGVPGLAKTLLISSLAQTLHLSFKRVQFTPDLMPTDITGTEMIHQDPTTGERKFKFMPGPLFANIVLADEINRTPPKTQAAMLEAMQERRVTVGGQDYKLPDPFFVLATQNPVEQEGTYPLPEAQLDRFMFMIYVDYPSSAEERQIM
;
A
#
# COMPACT_ATOMS: atom_id res chain seq x y z
N MET A 1 33.92 24.59 49.15
CA MET A 1 34.59 24.00 47.96
C MET A 1 33.48 23.81 46.90
N ALA A 2 33.44 24.70 45.95
CA ALA A 2 32.44 24.67 44.86
C ALA A 2 33.08 23.98 43.63
N THR A 3 32.54 22.85 43.24
CA THR A 3 32.94 22.13 42.02
C THR A 3 32.21 22.70 40.82
N SER A 4 32.94 23.39 39.97
CA SER A 4 32.55 23.90 38.66
C SER A 4 32.33 22.74 37.71
N ALA A 5 31.07 22.50 37.28
CA ALA A 5 30.73 21.57 36.21
C ALA A 5 30.86 22.30 34.87
N THR A 6 31.77 21.85 34.01
CA THR A 6 31.92 22.27 32.62
C THR A 6 30.76 21.76 31.79
N PRO A 7 30.10 22.57 30.96
CA PRO A 7 29.02 22.07 30.08
C PRO A 7 29.63 21.21 28.95
N PRO A 8 28.87 20.16 28.47
CA PRO A 8 29.34 19.29 27.40
C PRO A 8 29.42 20.05 26.07
N ALA A 9 30.54 19.79 25.37
CA ALA A 9 30.82 20.35 24.06
C ALA A 9 29.70 20.13 23.06
N ALA A 10 29.33 21.17 22.31
CA ALA A 10 28.38 21.16 21.25
C ALA A 10 28.72 20.07 20.22
N ALA A 11 27.76 19.16 19.97
CA ALA A 11 27.87 18.18 18.93
C ALA A 11 28.01 18.88 17.57
N ALA A 12 29.10 18.59 16.87
CA ALA A 12 29.37 19.11 15.55
C ALA A 12 28.23 18.71 14.60
N ALA A 13 27.55 19.70 14.04
CA ALA A 13 26.53 19.50 13.02
C ALA A 13 27.17 18.74 11.83
N ALA A 14 26.73 17.50 11.62
CA ALA A 14 27.15 16.71 10.48
C ALA A 14 26.75 17.46 9.20
N LYS A 15 27.76 17.78 8.40
CA LYS A 15 27.57 18.47 7.11
C LYS A 15 26.74 17.55 6.21
N ALA A 16 25.56 18.02 5.75
CA ALA A 16 24.72 17.28 4.83
C ALA A 16 25.56 16.78 3.63
N PRO A 17 25.39 15.53 3.20
CA PRO A 17 26.11 15.01 2.04
C PRO A 17 25.83 15.91 0.83
N LYS A 18 26.86 16.25 0.08
CA LYS A 18 26.69 16.98 -1.19
C LYS A 18 26.04 16.03 -2.19
N MET A 19 24.87 16.40 -2.69
CA MET A 19 24.24 15.69 -3.80
C MET A 19 25.17 15.78 -5.03
N ASP A 20 25.35 14.66 -5.70
CA ASP A 20 26.07 14.62 -6.98
C ASP A 20 25.11 14.95 -8.14
N ASP A 21 25.66 15.07 -9.36
CA ASP A 21 24.87 15.40 -10.54
C ASP A 21 23.86 14.30 -10.88
N ALA A 22 24.14 13.04 -10.57
CA ALA A 22 23.23 11.91 -10.74
C ALA A 22 22.04 12.01 -9.78
N ASP A 23 22.26 12.39 -8.53
CA ASP A 23 21.20 12.64 -7.56
C ASP A 23 20.29 13.79 -8.02
N LEU A 24 20.87 14.88 -8.50
CA LEU A 24 20.11 16.03 -9.00
C LEU A 24 19.24 15.64 -10.22
N GLN A 25 19.77 14.84 -11.12
CA GLN A 25 19.03 14.32 -12.26
C GLN A 25 17.89 13.38 -11.82
N ALA A 26 18.14 12.50 -10.85
CA ALA A 26 17.11 11.61 -10.29
C ALA A 26 15.96 12.40 -9.66
N VAL A 27 16.25 13.43 -8.88
CA VAL A 27 15.22 14.33 -8.30
C VAL A 27 14.43 15.05 -9.38
N SER A 28 15.10 15.53 -10.44
CA SER A 28 14.44 16.17 -11.57
C SER A 28 13.49 15.20 -12.28
N ASN A 29 13.92 13.97 -12.52
CA ASN A 29 13.11 12.93 -13.16
C ASN A 29 11.87 12.57 -12.28
N LEU A 30 12.04 12.45 -10.97
CA LEU A 30 10.93 12.22 -10.03
C LEU A 30 9.92 13.36 -10.05
N ARG A 31 10.36 14.60 -10.10
CA ARG A 31 9.48 15.78 -10.22
C ARG A 31 8.66 15.74 -11.50
N MET A 32 9.29 15.44 -12.64
CA MET A 32 8.60 15.32 -13.92
C MET A 32 7.59 14.17 -13.91
N ALA A 33 7.97 13.00 -13.40
CA ALA A 33 7.08 11.85 -13.26
C ALA A 33 5.87 12.17 -12.38
N ARG A 34 6.09 12.77 -11.19
CA ARG A 34 4.99 13.19 -10.30
C ARG A 34 4.02 14.13 -11.00
N THR A 35 4.54 15.14 -11.73
CA THR A 35 3.70 16.11 -12.44
C THR A 35 2.87 15.44 -13.53
N ALA A 36 3.47 14.57 -14.32
CA ALA A 36 2.79 13.84 -15.39
C ALA A 36 1.69 12.92 -14.81
N ILE A 37 1.98 12.18 -13.75
CA ILE A 37 0.99 11.31 -13.09
C ILE A 37 -0.18 12.13 -12.56
N LYS A 38 0.09 13.26 -11.87
CA LYS A 38 -0.98 14.14 -11.37
C LYS A 38 -1.84 14.71 -12.48
N GLN A 39 -1.25 15.07 -13.62
CA GLN A 39 -1.99 15.56 -14.80
C GLN A 39 -2.91 14.46 -15.38
N GLU A 40 -2.46 13.22 -15.44
CA GLU A 40 -3.31 12.11 -15.89
C GLU A 40 -4.44 11.83 -14.88
N LEU A 41 -4.13 11.80 -13.60
CA LEU A 41 -5.13 11.57 -12.55
C LEU A 41 -6.18 12.68 -12.47
N SER A 42 -5.80 13.94 -12.69
CA SER A 42 -6.72 15.08 -12.65
C SER A 42 -7.80 15.06 -13.75
N LYS A 43 -7.66 14.20 -14.76
CA LYS A 43 -8.70 13.97 -15.78
C LYS A 43 -9.89 13.16 -15.24
N VAL A 44 -9.68 12.41 -14.16
CA VAL A 44 -10.68 11.47 -13.60
C VAL A 44 -11.00 11.79 -12.14
N ILE A 45 -10.03 12.31 -11.39
CA ILE A 45 -10.13 12.60 -9.97
C ILE A 45 -10.14 14.11 -9.77
N VAL A 46 -11.15 14.60 -9.07
CA VAL A 46 -11.29 15.99 -8.69
C VAL A 46 -10.83 16.15 -7.24
N GLY A 47 -9.95 17.11 -6.99
CA GLY A 47 -9.43 17.36 -5.65
C GLY A 47 -8.47 16.28 -5.13
N GLN A 48 -8.40 16.12 -3.81
CA GLN A 48 -7.58 15.13 -3.11
C GLN A 48 -6.07 15.18 -3.43
N GLU A 49 -5.56 16.36 -3.78
CA GLU A 49 -4.15 16.50 -4.20
C GLU A 49 -3.15 16.05 -3.14
N ALA A 50 -3.41 16.35 -1.86
CA ALA A 50 -2.56 15.91 -0.75
C ALA A 50 -2.53 14.39 -0.62
N VAL A 51 -3.70 13.74 -0.74
CA VAL A 51 -3.84 12.28 -0.71
C VAL A 51 -3.04 11.63 -1.85
N ILE A 52 -3.15 12.18 -3.06
CA ILE A 52 -2.38 11.71 -4.22
C ILE A 52 -0.88 11.84 -3.97
N ASP A 53 -0.42 12.96 -3.42
CA ASP A 53 0.99 13.18 -3.14
C ASP A 53 1.54 12.19 -2.11
N GLU A 54 0.83 11.93 -1.02
CA GLU A 54 1.23 10.97 0.00
C GLU A 54 1.27 9.52 -0.54
N ILE A 55 0.29 9.16 -1.38
CA ILE A 55 0.28 7.87 -2.07
C ILE A 55 1.50 7.75 -3.01
N LEU A 56 1.80 8.78 -3.80
CA LEU A 56 2.96 8.78 -4.71
C LEU A 56 4.28 8.68 -3.94
N ILE A 57 4.41 9.38 -2.81
CA ILE A 57 5.59 9.24 -1.95
C ILE A 57 5.72 7.80 -1.47
N SER A 58 4.64 7.18 -1.01
CA SER A 58 4.65 5.77 -0.57
C SER A 58 5.10 4.82 -1.67
N ILE A 59 4.63 5.03 -2.90
CA ILE A 59 5.03 4.21 -4.06
C ILE A 59 6.51 4.41 -4.39
N PHE A 60 6.98 5.65 -4.47
CA PHE A 60 8.38 5.96 -4.82
C PHE A 60 9.36 5.48 -3.75
N THR A 61 8.96 5.45 -2.50
CA THR A 61 9.76 4.90 -1.39
C THR A 61 9.60 3.38 -1.21
N ARG A 62 8.81 2.71 -2.07
CA ARG A 62 8.50 1.27 -1.99
C ARG A 62 7.91 0.87 -0.64
N SER A 63 7.13 1.75 -0.05
CA SER A 63 6.42 1.59 1.22
C SER A 63 4.93 1.37 0.97
N HIS A 64 4.18 1.10 2.03
CA HIS A 64 2.73 0.90 1.98
C HIS A 64 2.01 2.06 2.66
N ALA A 65 0.72 2.25 2.39
CA ALA A 65 -0.08 3.29 3.04
C ALA A 65 -1.45 2.77 3.50
N LEU A 66 -1.95 3.38 4.59
CA LEU A 66 -3.28 3.12 5.14
C LEU A 66 -4.16 4.35 4.91
N LEU A 67 -5.27 4.18 4.19
CA LEU A 67 -6.26 5.23 3.99
C LEU A 67 -7.36 5.10 5.04
N VAL A 68 -7.56 6.15 5.79
CA VAL A 68 -8.63 6.25 6.80
C VAL A 68 -9.68 7.21 6.28
N GLY A 69 -10.90 6.75 6.11
CA GLY A 69 -11.99 7.60 5.62
C GLY A 69 -13.26 6.81 5.36
N VAL A 70 -14.36 7.53 5.33
CA VAL A 70 -15.69 6.95 5.11
C VAL A 70 -15.82 6.29 3.72
N PRO A 71 -16.74 5.34 3.56
CA PRO A 71 -17.02 4.75 2.25
C PRO A 71 -17.58 5.80 1.26
N GLY A 72 -17.44 5.52 -0.04
CA GLY A 72 -18.00 6.40 -1.07
C GLY A 72 -17.09 7.53 -1.56
N LEU A 73 -15.89 7.72 -0.99
CA LEU A 73 -14.94 8.78 -1.38
C LEU A 73 -14.04 8.39 -2.58
N ALA A 74 -14.55 7.61 -3.52
CA ALA A 74 -13.88 7.21 -4.75
C ALA A 74 -12.47 6.59 -4.58
N LYS A 75 -12.12 6.06 -3.38
CA LYS A 75 -10.81 5.45 -3.10
C LYS A 75 -10.41 4.39 -4.13
N THR A 76 -11.34 3.50 -4.48
CA THR A 76 -11.08 2.46 -5.48
C THR A 76 -10.81 3.05 -6.86
N LEU A 77 -11.55 4.08 -7.27
CA LEU A 77 -11.36 4.76 -8.54
C LEU A 77 -9.97 5.43 -8.60
N LEU A 78 -9.59 6.15 -7.55
CA LEU A 78 -8.27 6.77 -7.43
C LEU A 78 -7.14 5.75 -7.63
N ILE A 79 -7.19 4.63 -6.87
CA ILE A 79 -6.12 3.63 -6.90
C ILE A 79 -6.07 2.87 -8.24
N SER A 80 -7.24 2.53 -8.81
CA SER A 80 -7.28 1.87 -10.11
C SER A 80 -6.79 2.78 -11.24
N SER A 81 -7.14 4.06 -11.21
CA SER A 81 -6.65 5.05 -12.18
C SER A 81 -5.14 5.26 -12.05
N LEU A 82 -4.62 5.28 -10.81
CA LEU A 82 -3.19 5.37 -10.55
C LEU A 82 -2.44 4.14 -11.09
N ALA A 83 -2.96 2.93 -10.86
CA ALA A 83 -2.37 1.70 -11.39
C ALA A 83 -2.33 1.69 -12.92
N GLN A 84 -3.40 2.14 -13.56
CA GLN A 84 -3.47 2.29 -15.02
C GLN A 84 -2.44 3.29 -15.54
N THR A 85 -2.33 4.46 -14.91
CA THR A 85 -1.36 5.51 -15.29
C THR A 85 0.08 5.00 -15.16
N LEU A 86 0.35 4.16 -14.17
CA LEU A 86 1.68 3.55 -13.95
C LEU A 86 1.92 2.27 -14.76
N HIS A 87 0.93 1.79 -15.51
CA HIS A 87 0.97 0.50 -16.23
C HIS A 87 1.29 -0.69 -15.30
N LEU A 88 0.76 -0.66 -14.08
CA LEU A 88 0.94 -1.69 -13.07
C LEU A 88 -0.32 -2.54 -12.93
N SER A 89 -0.14 -3.82 -12.61
CA SER A 89 -1.25 -4.72 -12.32
C SER A 89 -1.94 -4.32 -11.02
N PHE A 90 -3.28 -4.35 -11.02
CA PHE A 90 -4.12 -3.94 -9.89
C PHE A 90 -5.06 -5.06 -9.49
N LYS A 91 -5.18 -5.28 -8.18
CA LYS A 91 -6.22 -6.13 -7.57
C LYS A 91 -6.85 -5.43 -6.37
N ARG A 92 -8.16 -5.58 -6.25
CA ARG A 92 -8.91 -5.19 -5.06
C ARG A 92 -9.33 -6.43 -4.29
N VAL A 93 -9.16 -6.40 -3.00
CA VAL A 93 -9.62 -7.42 -2.05
C VAL A 93 -10.51 -6.73 -1.03
N GLN A 94 -11.76 -7.13 -0.97
CA GLN A 94 -12.67 -6.70 0.08
C GLN A 94 -12.45 -7.60 1.29
N PHE A 95 -12.03 -7.02 2.41
CA PHE A 95 -11.84 -7.75 3.64
C PHE A 95 -13.17 -7.94 4.37
N THR A 96 -13.59 -9.19 4.50
CA THR A 96 -14.85 -9.60 5.14
C THR A 96 -14.55 -10.53 6.33
N PRO A 97 -15.49 -10.71 7.27
CA PRO A 97 -15.27 -11.55 8.45
C PRO A 97 -14.96 -13.03 8.12
N ASP A 98 -15.38 -13.51 6.98
CA ASP A 98 -15.19 -14.89 6.49
C ASP A 98 -13.97 -15.07 5.58
N LEU A 99 -13.25 -13.97 5.22
CA LEU A 99 -12.08 -14.02 4.35
C LEU A 99 -10.94 -14.81 5.00
N MET A 100 -10.46 -15.83 4.29
CA MET A 100 -9.37 -16.69 4.74
C MET A 100 -8.00 -16.22 4.20
N PRO A 101 -6.89 -16.52 4.87
CA PRO A 101 -5.55 -16.23 4.35
C PRO A 101 -5.30 -16.78 2.93
N THR A 102 -5.77 -17.98 2.65
CA THR A 102 -5.65 -18.63 1.34
C THR A 102 -6.36 -17.91 0.21
N ASP A 103 -7.43 -17.15 0.52
CA ASP A 103 -8.16 -16.36 -0.47
C ASP A 103 -7.32 -15.19 -1.00
N ILE A 104 -6.38 -14.70 -0.19
CA ILE A 104 -5.49 -13.58 -0.57
C ILE A 104 -4.13 -14.07 -1.05
N THR A 105 -3.56 -15.10 -0.43
CA THR A 105 -2.23 -15.64 -0.79
C THR A 105 -2.26 -16.58 -1.98
N GLY A 106 -3.39 -17.24 -2.20
CA GLY A 106 -3.52 -18.33 -3.15
C GLY A 106 -3.41 -19.71 -2.48
N THR A 107 -3.62 -20.75 -3.26
CA THR A 107 -3.68 -22.14 -2.79
C THR A 107 -3.07 -23.09 -3.78
N GLU A 108 -2.68 -24.28 -3.33
CA GLU A 108 -2.32 -25.38 -4.21
C GLU A 108 -3.55 -26.20 -4.58
N MET A 109 -3.72 -26.45 -5.87
CA MET A 109 -4.78 -27.29 -6.40
C MET A 109 -4.18 -28.52 -7.09
N ILE A 110 -4.85 -29.66 -6.95
CA ILE A 110 -4.48 -30.87 -7.71
C ILE A 110 -4.94 -30.66 -9.16
N HIS A 111 -3.96 -30.60 -10.06
CA HIS A 111 -4.19 -30.57 -11.50
C HIS A 111 -3.89 -31.96 -12.07
N GLN A 112 -4.86 -32.53 -12.79
CA GLN A 112 -4.65 -33.79 -13.49
C GLN A 112 -4.37 -33.47 -14.96
N ASP A 113 -3.23 -33.91 -15.46
CA ASP A 113 -2.88 -33.82 -16.87
C ASP A 113 -3.85 -34.66 -17.69
N PRO A 114 -4.62 -34.07 -18.62
CA PRO A 114 -5.60 -34.80 -19.42
C PRO A 114 -4.96 -35.83 -20.36
N THR A 115 -3.66 -35.72 -20.67
CA THR A 115 -2.96 -36.61 -21.61
C THR A 115 -2.29 -37.76 -20.90
N THR A 116 -1.67 -37.53 -19.73
CA THR A 116 -0.91 -38.56 -19.00
C THR A 116 -1.66 -39.15 -17.83
N GLY A 117 -2.75 -38.49 -17.36
CA GLY A 117 -3.48 -38.85 -16.14
C GLY A 117 -2.71 -38.56 -14.84
N GLU A 118 -1.51 -37.98 -14.93
CA GLU A 118 -0.66 -37.68 -13.79
C GLU A 118 -1.26 -36.53 -12.97
N ARG A 119 -1.25 -36.65 -11.63
CA ARG A 119 -1.72 -35.64 -10.71
C ARG A 119 -0.54 -34.87 -10.13
N LYS A 120 -0.54 -33.54 -10.35
CA LYS A 120 0.47 -32.62 -9.80
C LYS A 120 -0.21 -31.50 -9.03
N PHE A 121 0.43 -31.07 -7.93
CA PHE A 121 0.03 -29.85 -7.27
C PHE A 121 0.44 -28.67 -8.13
N LYS A 122 -0.50 -27.77 -8.38
CA LYS A 122 -0.28 -26.52 -9.10
C LYS A 122 -0.69 -25.36 -8.21
N PHE A 123 0.23 -24.44 -7.99
CA PHE A 123 -0.07 -23.21 -7.27
C PHE A 123 -0.98 -22.31 -8.10
N MET A 124 -2.06 -21.86 -7.48
CA MET A 124 -2.99 -20.89 -8.02
C MET A 124 -2.78 -19.57 -7.23
N PRO A 125 -2.16 -18.54 -7.83
CA PRO A 125 -1.86 -17.29 -7.14
C PRO A 125 -3.13 -16.55 -6.76
N GLY A 126 -3.15 -16.03 -5.53
CA GLY A 126 -4.20 -15.18 -5.02
C GLY A 126 -4.04 -13.71 -5.48
N PRO A 127 -4.95 -12.81 -5.05
CA PRO A 127 -4.92 -11.41 -5.43
C PRO A 127 -3.68 -10.63 -4.95
N LEU A 128 -2.89 -11.13 -4.00
CA LEU A 128 -1.61 -10.54 -3.62
C LEU A 128 -0.59 -10.53 -4.76
N PHE A 129 -0.77 -11.37 -5.78
CA PHE A 129 0.11 -11.40 -6.95
C PHE A 129 -0.23 -10.31 -7.96
N ALA A 130 -0.25 -9.07 -7.47
CA ALA A 130 -0.35 -7.86 -8.29
C ALA A 130 0.63 -6.80 -7.77
N ASN A 131 0.96 -5.83 -8.61
CA ASN A 131 1.87 -4.73 -8.23
C ASN A 131 1.20 -3.80 -7.21
N ILE A 132 -0.09 -3.50 -7.42
CA ILE A 132 -0.88 -2.65 -6.52
C ILE A 132 -2.07 -3.47 -6.01
N VAL A 133 -2.15 -3.61 -4.70
CA VAL A 133 -3.25 -4.29 -4.02
C VAL A 133 -4.00 -3.28 -3.14
N LEU A 134 -5.28 -3.11 -3.40
CA LEU A 134 -6.20 -2.39 -2.52
C LEU A 134 -6.83 -3.38 -1.55
N ALA A 135 -6.38 -3.34 -0.29
CA ALA A 135 -6.96 -4.11 0.81
C ALA A 135 -8.08 -3.29 1.45
N ASP A 136 -9.31 -3.48 0.96
CA ASP A 136 -10.44 -2.64 1.35
C ASP A 136 -11.07 -3.14 2.66
N GLU A 137 -11.23 -2.22 3.64
CA GLU A 137 -11.75 -2.49 4.98
C GLU A 137 -10.98 -3.58 5.75
N ILE A 138 -9.65 -3.44 5.81
CA ILE A 138 -8.75 -4.43 6.42
C ILE A 138 -9.12 -4.78 7.87
N ASN A 139 -9.76 -3.86 8.59
CA ASN A 139 -10.21 -4.05 9.97
C ASN A 139 -11.47 -4.95 10.10
N ARG A 140 -12.11 -5.37 9.02
CA ARG A 140 -13.31 -6.25 9.06
C ARG A 140 -12.97 -7.74 9.06
N THR A 141 -11.73 -8.12 8.83
CA THR A 141 -11.32 -9.52 8.78
C THR A 141 -10.60 -9.95 10.07
N PRO A 142 -10.64 -11.24 10.45
CA PRO A 142 -9.96 -11.74 11.62
C PRO A 142 -8.44 -11.52 11.56
N PRO A 143 -7.76 -11.43 12.72
CA PRO A 143 -6.32 -11.15 12.80
C PRO A 143 -5.43 -12.09 12.01
N LYS A 144 -5.85 -13.34 11.79
CA LYS A 144 -5.09 -14.33 11.03
C LYS A 144 -4.92 -13.92 9.56
N THR A 145 -5.97 -13.39 8.93
CA THR A 145 -5.93 -12.94 7.53
C THR A 145 -5.22 -11.59 7.42
N GLN A 146 -5.41 -10.70 8.40
CA GLN A 146 -4.61 -9.47 8.50
C GLN A 146 -3.11 -9.80 8.57
N ALA A 147 -2.71 -10.76 9.43
CA ALA A 147 -1.31 -11.17 9.59
C ALA A 147 -0.71 -11.68 8.28
N ALA A 148 -1.43 -12.48 7.50
CA ALA A 148 -0.95 -12.98 6.22
C ALA A 148 -0.69 -11.84 5.21
N MET A 149 -1.56 -10.81 5.17
CA MET A 149 -1.32 -9.62 4.36
C MET A 149 -0.08 -8.86 4.82
N LEU A 150 0.04 -8.62 6.12
CA LEU A 150 1.15 -7.85 6.70
C LEU A 150 2.50 -8.58 6.56
N GLU A 151 2.50 -9.91 6.62
CA GLU A 151 3.68 -10.73 6.32
C GLU A 151 4.09 -10.58 4.86
N ALA A 152 3.14 -10.66 3.93
CA ALA A 152 3.39 -10.46 2.50
C ALA A 152 3.96 -9.06 2.19
N MET A 153 3.49 -8.02 2.89
CA MET A 153 4.02 -6.65 2.78
C MET A 153 5.47 -6.56 3.22
N GLN A 154 5.84 -7.24 4.30
CA GLN A 154 7.18 -7.20 4.87
C GLN A 154 8.17 -8.07 4.08
N GLU A 155 7.79 -9.32 3.79
CA GLU A 155 8.67 -10.30 3.18
C GLU A 155 8.71 -10.23 1.64
N ARG A 156 7.74 -9.55 1.03
CA ARG A 156 7.53 -9.47 -0.43
C ARG A 156 7.45 -10.84 -1.10
N ARG A 157 6.94 -11.81 -0.36
CA ARG A 157 6.70 -13.18 -0.77
C ARG A 157 5.56 -13.77 0.04
N VAL A 158 5.01 -14.87 -0.43
CA VAL A 158 4.07 -15.72 0.31
C VAL A 158 4.58 -17.15 0.31
N THR A 159 4.37 -17.86 1.42
CA THR A 159 4.73 -19.26 1.56
C THR A 159 3.47 -20.11 1.50
N VAL A 160 3.37 -20.99 0.49
CA VAL A 160 2.24 -21.90 0.29
C VAL A 160 2.78 -23.30 0.02
N GLY A 161 2.24 -24.33 0.71
CA GLY A 161 2.72 -25.71 0.56
C GLY A 161 4.19 -25.91 0.90
N GLY A 162 4.79 -25.05 1.71
CA GLY A 162 6.21 -25.06 2.06
C GLY A 162 7.13 -24.45 0.99
N GLN A 163 6.57 -23.85 -0.05
CA GLN A 163 7.31 -23.14 -1.10
C GLN A 163 7.09 -21.62 -1.02
N ASP A 164 8.16 -20.87 -1.26
CA ASP A 164 8.15 -19.42 -1.30
C ASP A 164 7.88 -18.91 -2.72
N TYR A 165 6.85 -18.09 -2.85
CA TYR A 165 6.47 -17.43 -4.09
C TYR A 165 6.69 -15.93 -3.96
N LYS A 166 7.59 -15.37 -4.78
CA LYS A 166 7.89 -13.94 -4.79
C LYS A 166 6.71 -13.15 -5.36
N LEU A 167 6.39 -12.04 -4.70
CA LEU A 167 5.41 -11.08 -5.21
C LEU A 167 6.01 -10.22 -6.32
N PRO A 168 5.19 -9.61 -7.20
CA PRO A 168 5.66 -8.70 -8.23
C PRO A 168 6.46 -7.52 -7.66
N ASP A 169 7.46 -7.03 -8.38
CA ASP A 169 8.19 -5.80 -8.03
C ASP A 169 7.89 -4.71 -9.05
N PRO A 170 7.44 -3.51 -8.67
CA PRO A 170 7.14 -3.09 -7.29
C PRO A 170 5.87 -3.75 -6.72
N PHE A 171 5.86 -3.99 -5.41
CA PHE A 171 4.71 -4.44 -4.66
C PHE A 171 4.27 -3.35 -3.70
N PHE A 172 3.04 -2.90 -3.84
CA PHE A 172 2.46 -1.81 -3.07
C PHE A 172 1.08 -2.17 -2.57
N VAL A 173 0.86 -2.02 -1.27
CA VAL A 173 -0.45 -2.21 -0.64
C VAL A 173 -0.98 -0.88 -0.16
N LEU A 174 -2.19 -0.56 -0.61
CA LEU A 174 -3.05 0.42 0.02
C LEU A 174 -4.12 -0.32 0.81
N ALA A 175 -4.06 -0.21 2.13
CA ALA A 175 -5.15 -0.68 2.96
C ALA A 175 -6.15 0.45 3.22
N THR A 176 -7.44 0.12 3.36
CA THR A 176 -8.44 1.09 3.81
C THR A 176 -9.01 0.68 5.16
N GLN A 177 -9.37 1.67 5.95
CA GLN A 177 -10.07 1.49 7.21
C GLN A 177 -11.23 2.49 7.28
N ASN A 178 -12.42 2.00 7.65
CA ASN A 178 -13.56 2.85 7.95
C ASN A 178 -13.56 3.18 9.45
N PRO A 179 -13.36 4.44 9.84
CA PRO A 179 -13.29 4.80 11.26
C PRO A 179 -14.67 4.80 11.94
N VAL A 180 -15.76 4.84 11.18
CA VAL A 180 -17.12 4.93 11.72
C VAL A 180 -17.66 3.57 12.14
N GLU A 181 -17.29 2.51 11.42
CA GLU A 181 -17.73 1.14 11.74
C GLU A 181 -16.87 0.56 12.86
N GLN A 182 -17.47 0.41 14.04
CA GLN A 182 -16.84 -0.21 15.22
C GLN A 182 -17.35 -1.64 15.50
N GLU A 183 -18.59 -1.95 15.14
CA GLU A 183 -19.15 -3.28 15.32
C GLU A 183 -18.56 -4.29 14.33
N GLY A 184 -18.15 -5.46 14.84
CA GLY A 184 -17.59 -6.54 14.02
C GLY A 184 -16.23 -6.23 13.40
N THR A 185 -15.48 -5.28 13.98
CA THR A 185 -14.14 -4.94 13.49
C THR A 185 -13.03 -5.45 14.41
N TYR A 186 -11.87 -5.69 13.82
CA TYR A 186 -10.63 -6.09 14.47
C TYR A 186 -9.58 -4.99 14.23
N PRO A 187 -9.39 -4.05 15.17
CA PRO A 187 -8.43 -2.98 14.96
C PRO A 187 -7.01 -3.52 14.79
N LEU A 188 -6.24 -2.89 13.93
CA LEU A 188 -4.83 -3.21 13.76
C LEU A 188 -4.05 -2.76 15.01
N PRO A 189 -3.25 -3.64 15.64
CA PRO A 189 -2.33 -3.24 16.71
C PRO A 189 -1.30 -2.21 16.22
N GLU A 190 -0.81 -1.36 17.13
CA GLU A 190 0.19 -0.32 16.79
C GLU A 190 1.42 -0.90 16.07
N ALA A 191 1.96 -2.03 16.53
CA ALA A 191 3.09 -2.71 15.89
C ALA A 191 2.81 -3.15 14.44
N GLN A 192 1.55 -3.23 14.03
CA GLN A 192 1.15 -3.54 12.66
C GLN A 192 0.94 -2.27 11.83
N LEU A 193 0.56 -1.16 12.47
CA LEU A 193 0.46 0.14 11.83
C LEU A 193 1.82 0.68 11.37
N ASP A 194 2.90 0.35 12.07
CA ASP A 194 4.28 0.72 11.71
C ASP A 194 4.75 0.22 10.33
N ARG A 195 4.00 -0.72 9.73
CA ARG A 195 4.27 -1.20 8.37
C ARG A 195 3.77 -0.27 7.28
N PHE A 196 2.93 0.68 7.64
CA PHE A 196 2.43 1.71 6.74
C PHE A 196 3.23 2.99 6.93
N MET A 197 3.77 3.53 5.85
CA MET A 197 4.54 4.78 5.90
C MET A 197 3.68 5.98 6.27
N PHE A 198 2.44 6.00 5.75
CA PHE A 198 1.46 7.03 6.03
C PHE A 198 0.13 6.43 6.46
N MET A 199 -0.52 7.14 7.38
CA MET A 199 -1.94 7.03 7.65
C MET A 199 -2.60 8.26 7.02
N ILE A 200 -3.22 8.06 5.86
CA ILE A 200 -3.76 9.12 5.00
C ILE A 200 -5.24 9.28 5.30
N TYR A 201 -5.62 10.47 5.76
CA TYR A 201 -7.03 10.78 6.02
C TYR A 201 -7.68 11.29 4.74
N VAL A 202 -8.76 10.62 4.33
CA VAL A 202 -9.55 11.00 3.16
C VAL A 202 -10.84 11.63 3.63
N ASP A 203 -10.94 12.94 3.44
CA ASP A 203 -12.11 13.75 3.81
C ASP A 203 -13.08 13.91 2.64
N TYR A 204 -14.27 14.41 2.93
CA TYR A 204 -15.26 14.79 1.93
C TYR A 204 -14.71 15.89 1.03
N PRO A 205 -15.07 15.90 -0.26
CA PRO A 205 -14.71 16.99 -1.15
C PRO A 205 -15.32 18.31 -0.66
N SER A 206 -14.62 19.41 -0.93
CA SER A 206 -15.16 20.74 -0.68
C SER A 206 -16.37 21.03 -1.59
N SER A 207 -17.23 21.97 -1.22
CA SER A 207 -18.40 22.37 -2.04
C SER A 207 -18.01 22.84 -3.46
N ALA A 208 -16.78 23.29 -3.65
CA ALA A 208 -16.27 23.67 -4.97
C ALA A 208 -15.92 22.43 -5.81
N GLU A 209 -15.29 21.42 -5.19
CA GLU A 209 -14.95 20.13 -5.81
C GLU A 209 -16.21 19.31 -6.12
N GLU A 210 -17.21 19.31 -5.21
CA GLU A 210 -18.50 18.65 -5.46
C GLU A 210 -19.18 19.16 -6.73
N ARG A 211 -19.12 20.48 -6.99
CA ARG A 211 -19.67 21.07 -8.22
C ARG A 211 -18.92 20.66 -9.48
N GLN A 212 -17.66 20.25 -9.37
CA GLN A 212 -16.87 19.77 -10.51
C GLN A 212 -17.12 18.30 -10.78
N ILE A 213 -17.55 17.53 -9.76
CA ILE A 213 -17.86 16.11 -9.86
C ILE A 213 -19.23 15.87 -10.52
N MET A 214 -20.18 16.83 -10.33
CA MET A 214 -21.52 16.79 -10.94
C MET A 214 -21.50 17.29 -12.38
#